data_c45628862e564253425a845e7f6e8043
#
_entry.id   c45628862e564253425a845e7f6e8043
#
_cell.length_a   1.000
_cell.length_b   1.000
_cell.length_c   1.000
_cell.angle_alpha   90.00
_cell.angle_beta   90.00
_cell.angle_gamma   90.00
#
_symmetry.space_group_name_H-M   'P 1'
#
loop_
_entity.id
_entity.type
_entity.pdbx_description
1 polymer ?
#
loop_
_entity_poly.entity_id
_entity_poly.type
_entity_poly.pdbx_seq_one_letter_code
_entity_poly.pdbx_strand_id
1 'polypeptide(L)'
;GNIKVRQGRIHMFVDAINEKLQKAAPNKWKYNQDRRSVIMYLSFIAPDENFMFKSTEARAFSDCYEFGEDIGSGQTFRLDVYYRMCRELVDEIKKHKDLCALLEEKLKYEAEVDEDKTNPVTEVAGKYNILAYDLIYCAHAYNLYENISVRKRKKLSAVEQKRQEKENRVKDLIAQREEKNEQFEQLEKQLNEMKFPDIIGMKVKNIRYGEGIVTDQNGKYVTVEFTAGAKNFILPDAFEKGFLKSADEEISACFEEIGSLKKTKEKYEGNIRLLSTEISR
;
A
#
# COMPACT_ATOMS: atom_id res chain seq x y z
N GLY A 1 2.08 -0.80 -2.32
CA GLY A 1 2.66 -0.59 -3.66
C GLY A 1 3.46 -1.79 -4.14
N ASN A 2 3.76 -1.89 -5.45
CA ASN A 2 4.48 -3.03 -6.02
C ASN A 2 5.87 -3.20 -5.39
N ILE A 3 6.14 -4.34 -4.75
CA ILE A 3 7.36 -4.62 -3.98
C ILE A 3 8.61 -4.64 -4.87
N LYS A 4 8.51 -5.04 -6.15
CA LYS A 4 9.63 -4.98 -7.10
C LYS A 4 10.02 -3.55 -7.43
N VAL A 5 9.04 -2.66 -7.55
CA VAL A 5 9.29 -1.21 -7.70
C VAL A 5 9.92 -0.65 -6.43
N ARG A 6 9.49 -1.11 -5.24
CA ARG A 6 10.10 -0.74 -3.96
C ARG A 6 11.58 -1.15 -3.92
N GLN A 7 11.91 -2.38 -4.34
CA GLN A 7 13.30 -2.82 -4.43
C GLN A 7 14.15 -1.93 -5.37
N GLY A 8 13.63 -1.55 -6.53
CA GLY A 8 14.30 -0.61 -7.44
C GLY A 8 14.54 0.76 -6.80
N ARG A 9 13.54 1.30 -6.10
CA ARG A 9 13.68 2.58 -5.37
C ARG A 9 14.72 2.52 -4.26
N ILE A 10 14.82 1.39 -3.55
CA ILE A 10 15.87 1.17 -2.52
C ILE A 10 17.26 1.24 -3.18
N HIS A 11 17.47 0.64 -4.35
CA HIS A 11 18.74 0.75 -5.07
C HIS A 11 19.06 2.20 -5.44
N MET A 12 18.12 2.91 -6.05
CA MET A 12 18.30 4.32 -6.41
C MET A 12 18.63 5.19 -5.19
N PHE A 13 17.99 4.95 -4.06
CA PHE A 13 18.27 5.67 -2.82
C PHE A 13 19.67 5.39 -2.30
N VAL A 14 20.10 4.12 -2.29
CA VAL A 14 21.45 3.71 -1.88
C VAL A 14 22.50 4.40 -2.73
N ASP A 15 22.33 4.42 -4.05
CA ASP A 15 23.26 5.06 -4.96
C ASP A 15 23.33 6.57 -4.73
N ALA A 16 22.18 7.23 -4.62
CA ALA A 16 22.09 8.67 -4.40
C ALA A 16 22.68 9.11 -3.04
N ILE A 17 22.43 8.34 -1.96
CA ILE A 17 22.96 8.70 -0.64
C ILE A 17 24.47 8.47 -0.58
N ASN A 18 24.99 7.38 -1.18
CA ASN A 18 26.42 7.10 -1.22
C ASN A 18 27.17 8.14 -2.07
N GLU A 19 26.61 8.61 -3.17
CA GLU A 19 27.17 9.72 -3.95
C GLU A 19 27.30 10.99 -3.10
N LYS A 20 26.26 11.33 -2.33
CA LYS A 20 26.30 12.47 -1.41
C LYS A 20 27.31 12.29 -0.29
N LEU A 21 27.37 11.09 0.32
CA LEU A 21 28.34 10.78 1.37
C LEU A 21 29.77 10.85 0.86
N GLN A 22 30.03 10.38 -0.34
CA GLN A 22 31.35 10.43 -0.97
C GLN A 22 31.79 11.89 -1.23
N LYS A 23 30.86 12.76 -1.66
CA LYS A 23 31.14 14.19 -1.84
C LYS A 23 31.42 14.90 -0.52
N ALA A 24 30.67 14.55 0.55
CA ALA A 24 30.81 15.16 1.87
C ALA A 24 32.03 14.65 2.66
N ALA A 25 32.40 13.36 2.46
CA ALA A 25 33.45 12.70 3.20
C ALA A 25 34.21 11.67 2.33
N PRO A 26 35.00 12.12 1.33
CA PRO A 26 35.56 11.25 0.27
C PRO A 26 36.45 10.10 0.79
N ASN A 27 37.05 10.27 1.97
CA ASN A 27 37.97 9.26 2.53
C ASN A 27 37.30 8.35 3.60
N LYS A 28 35.96 8.38 3.73
CA LYS A 28 35.23 7.66 4.77
C LYS A 28 34.27 6.62 4.17
N TRP A 29 34.80 5.69 3.40
CA TRP A 29 34.05 4.59 2.78
C TRP A 29 33.21 3.76 3.77
N LYS A 30 33.60 3.69 5.03
CA LYS A 30 32.88 2.94 6.08
C LYS A 30 31.49 3.49 6.42
N TYR A 31 31.16 4.68 5.96
CA TYR A 31 29.83 5.27 6.10
C TYR A 31 28.89 4.95 4.94
N ASN A 32 29.38 4.23 3.92
CA ASN A 32 28.53 3.83 2.80
C ASN A 32 27.32 3.05 3.27
N GLN A 33 26.18 3.41 2.75
CA GLN A 33 24.92 2.72 2.99
C GLN A 33 24.76 1.57 2.01
N ASP A 34 24.06 0.53 2.44
CA ASP A 34 23.67 -0.58 1.57
C ASP A 34 22.14 -0.80 1.63
N ARG A 35 21.68 -1.79 0.90
CA ARG A 35 20.24 -2.11 0.87
C ARG A 35 19.70 -2.51 2.24
N ARG A 36 20.51 -3.17 3.06
CA ARG A 36 20.13 -3.61 4.43
C ARG A 36 19.81 -2.40 5.28
N SER A 37 20.66 -1.37 5.23
CA SER A 37 20.43 -0.11 5.97
C SER A 37 19.08 0.51 5.59
N VAL A 38 18.78 0.59 4.31
CA VAL A 38 17.52 1.21 3.83
C VAL A 38 16.31 0.37 4.22
N ILE A 39 16.40 -0.96 4.14
CA ILE A 39 15.32 -1.86 4.57
C ILE A 39 15.07 -1.68 6.07
N MET A 40 16.13 -1.55 6.88
CA MET A 40 16.00 -1.25 8.31
C MET A 40 15.34 0.10 8.56
N TYR A 41 15.74 1.15 7.84
CA TYR A 41 15.07 2.47 7.96
C TYR A 41 13.58 2.39 7.64
N LEU A 42 13.21 1.69 6.58
CA LEU A 42 11.81 1.49 6.21
C LEU A 42 11.03 0.72 7.28
N SER A 43 11.64 -0.26 7.93
CA SER A 43 10.98 -1.02 8.99
C SER A 43 10.77 -0.20 10.28
N PHE A 44 11.59 0.82 10.53
CA PHE A 44 11.36 1.75 11.64
C PHE A 44 10.33 2.83 11.32
N ILE A 45 10.31 3.33 10.07
CA ILE A 45 9.41 4.41 9.66
C ILE A 45 7.98 3.90 9.43
N ALA A 46 7.84 2.69 8.86
CA ALA A 46 6.56 2.07 8.54
C ALA A 46 6.59 0.57 8.89
N PRO A 47 6.57 0.22 10.19
CA PRO A 47 6.74 -1.16 10.66
C PRO A 47 5.60 -2.10 10.24
N ASP A 48 4.39 -1.58 10.02
CA ASP A 48 3.26 -2.38 9.54
C ASP A 48 3.44 -2.86 8.09
N GLU A 49 4.20 -2.11 7.29
CA GLU A 49 4.39 -2.40 5.87
C GLU A 49 5.72 -3.09 5.55
N ASN A 50 6.67 -3.07 6.49
CA ASN A 50 8.04 -3.49 6.24
C ASN A 50 8.53 -4.46 7.31
N PHE A 51 9.47 -5.31 6.91
CA PHE A 51 10.14 -6.26 7.79
C PHE A 51 11.60 -5.89 7.93
N MET A 52 12.14 -6.01 9.15
CA MET A 52 13.57 -5.89 9.40
C MET A 52 14.32 -7.00 8.67
N PHE A 53 15.53 -6.72 8.23
CA PHE A 53 16.30 -7.66 7.44
C PHE A 53 17.75 -7.76 7.87
N LYS A 54 18.17 -8.97 8.14
CA LYS A 54 19.56 -9.35 8.36
C LYS A 54 19.87 -10.63 7.59
N SER A 55 20.81 -10.54 6.66
CA SER A 55 20.94 -11.53 5.57
C SER A 55 21.33 -12.92 6.06
N THR A 56 22.20 -13.04 7.06
CA THR A 56 22.66 -14.32 7.60
C THR A 56 21.53 -15.06 8.29
N GLU A 57 20.82 -14.36 9.16
CA GLU A 57 19.72 -14.88 9.96
C GLU A 57 18.53 -15.25 9.06
N ALA A 58 18.17 -14.38 8.13
CA ALA A 58 17.08 -14.62 7.19
C ALA A 58 17.33 -15.85 6.31
N ARG A 59 18.58 -16.08 5.88
CA ARG A 59 18.94 -17.25 5.08
C ARG A 59 18.90 -18.52 5.92
N ALA A 60 19.52 -18.50 7.09
CA ALA A 60 19.49 -19.64 8.01
C ALA A 60 18.06 -20.04 8.35
N PHE A 61 17.21 -19.06 8.69
CA PHE A 61 15.80 -19.29 8.95
C PHE A 61 15.06 -19.84 7.74
N SER A 62 15.27 -19.26 6.54
CA SER A 62 14.67 -19.74 5.29
C SER A 62 14.97 -21.22 5.02
N ASP A 63 16.20 -21.66 5.32
CA ASP A 63 16.62 -23.04 5.14
C ASP A 63 15.92 -23.98 6.16
N CYS A 64 15.76 -23.55 7.41
CA CYS A 64 15.11 -24.32 8.46
C CYS A 64 13.59 -24.34 8.37
N TYR A 65 13.01 -23.23 7.97
CA TYR A 65 11.57 -23.09 7.73
C TYR A 65 11.09 -23.84 6.48
N GLU A 66 12.04 -24.41 5.73
CA GLU A 66 11.77 -25.10 4.45
C GLU A 66 11.01 -24.20 3.44
N PHE A 67 11.26 -22.88 3.50
CA PHE A 67 10.64 -21.94 2.59
C PHE A 67 11.00 -22.25 1.13
N GLY A 68 9.99 -22.40 0.27
CA GLY A 68 10.12 -22.98 -1.08
C GLY A 68 11.00 -22.21 -2.06
N GLU A 69 11.26 -20.90 -1.80
CA GLU A 69 11.98 -20.01 -2.69
C GLU A 69 13.32 -19.56 -2.10
N ASP A 70 14.29 -19.25 -2.98
CA ASP A 70 15.56 -18.67 -2.55
C ASP A 70 15.42 -17.14 -2.42
N ILE A 71 15.64 -16.63 -1.22
CA ILE A 71 15.64 -15.19 -0.93
C ILE A 71 16.86 -14.47 -1.56
N GLY A 72 17.80 -15.21 -2.08
CA GLY A 72 19.03 -14.68 -2.65
C GLY A 72 19.99 -14.08 -1.61
N SER A 73 21.07 -13.47 -2.08
CA SER A 73 22.07 -12.80 -1.26
C SER A 73 22.82 -11.72 -2.02
N GLY A 74 23.34 -10.71 -1.35
CA GLY A 74 24.11 -9.65 -2.02
C GLY A 74 23.34 -9.06 -3.21
N GLN A 75 23.90 -9.18 -4.41
CA GLN A 75 23.29 -8.65 -5.65
C GLN A 75 22.02 -9.43 -6.08
N THR A 76 21.92 -10.70 -5.72
CA THR A 76 20.78 -11.56 -6.08
C THR A 76 19.66 -11.54 -5.03
N PHE A 77 19.76 -10.72 -3.99
CA PHE A 77 18.72 -10.60 -2.96
C PHE A 77 17.38 -10.15 -3.55
N ARG A 78 16.33 -10.86 -3.17
CA ARG A 78 14.95 -10.67 -3.63
C ARG A 78 14.06 -10.22 -2.47
N LEU A 79 13.78 -8.92 -2.42
CA LEU A 79 12.96 -8.33 -1.35
C LEU A 79 11.54 -8.90 -1.35
N ASP A 80 10.97 -9.12 -2.53
CA ASP A 80 9.63 -9.67 -2.71
C ASP A 80 9.50 -11.09 -2.11
N VAL A 81 10.53 -11.91 -2.30
CA VAL A 81 10.59 -13.28 -1.75
C VAL A 81 10.76 -13.27 -0.24
N TYR A 82 11.68 -12.43 0.26
CA TYR A 82 11.87 -12.27 1.70
C TYR A 82 10.58 -11.80 2.41
N TYR A 83 9.90 -10.82 1.84
CA TYR A 83 8.65 -10.32 2.43
C TYR A 83 7.52 -11.36 2.38
N ARG A 84 7.48 -12.24 1.37
CA ARG A 84 6.54 -13.36 1.38
C ARG A 84 6.80 -14.32 2.53
N MET A 85 8.06 -14.75 2.68
CA MET A 85 8.44 -15.60 3.81
C MET A 85 8.04 -15.00 5.16
N CYS A 86 8.30 -13.70 5.35
CA CYS A 86 7.93 -13.02 6.58
C CYS A 86 6.40 -12.94 6.79
N ARG A 87 5.62 -12.72 5.72
CA ARG A 87 4.16 -12.73 5.82
C ARG A 87 3.61 -14.11 6.16
N GLU A 88 4.11 -15.16 5.51
CA GLU A 88 3.76 -16.53 5.87
C GLU A 88 4.08 -16.81 7.34
N LEU A 89 5.23 -16.36 7.83
CA LEU A 89 5.58 -16.49 9.25
C LEU A 89 4.62 -15.72 10.15
N VAL A 90 4.25 -14.48 9.80
CA VAL A 90 3.24 -13.69 10.54
C VAL A 90 1.88 -14.40 10.57
N ASP A 91 1.47 -15.00 9.45
CA ASP A 91 0.22 -15.75 9.39
C ASP A 91 0.27 -17.00 10.27
N GLU A 92 1.41 -17.68 10.35
CA GLU A 92 1.61 -18.78 11.31
C GLU A 92 1.61 -18.30 12.76
N ILE A 93 2.32 -17.20 13.08
CA ILE A 93 2.32 -16.59 14.42
C ILE A 93 0.89 -16.32 14.90
N LYS A 94 0.05 -15.72 14.04
CA LYS A 94 -1.35 -15.39 14.38
C LYS A 94 -2.24 -16.60 14.67
N LYS A 95 -1.87 -17.79 14.19
CA LYS A 95 -2.58 -19.04 14.51
C LYS A 95 -2.26 -19.56 15.92
N HIS A 96 -1.10 -19.16 16.47
CA HIS A 96 -0.64 -19.57 17.80
C HIS A 96 -1.11 -18.59 18.89
N LYS A 97 -2.30 -18.86 19.45
CA LYS A 97 -2.95 -17.98 20.44
C LYS A 97 -2.08 -17.72 21.68
N ASP A 98 -1.37 -18.74 22.14
CA ASP A 98 -0.51 -18.61 23.32
C ASP A 98 0.67 -17.67 23.04
N LEU A 99 1.27 -17.75 21.84
CA LEU A 99 2.34 -16.84 21.44
C LEU A 99 1.83 -15.40 21.30
N CYS A 100 0.63 -15.22 20.74
CA CYS A 100 -0.01 -13.90 20.66
C CYS A 100 -0.29 -13.33 22.06
N ALA A 101 -0.76 -14.17 22.99
CA ALA A 101 -1.00 -13.76 24.38
C ALA A 101 0.29 -13.32 25.10
N LEU A 102 1.36 -14.08 24.93
CA LEU A 102 2.69 -13.73 25.46
C LEU A 102 3.22 -12.39 24.87
N LEU A 103 3.00 -12.15 23.58
CA LEU A 103 3.36 -10.88 22.97
C LEU A 103 2.60 -9.71 23.62
N GLU A 104 1.29 -9.84 23.80
CA GLU A 104 0.47 -8.80 24.44
C GLU A 104 0.89 -8.56 25.90
N GLU A 105 1.22 -9.60 26.64
CA GLU A 105 1.73 -9.50 28.02
C GLU A 105 3.07 -8.76 28.06
N LYS A 106 4.01 -9.12 27.16
CA LYS A 106 5.29 -8.45 27.03
C LYS A 106 5.12 -6.96 26.73
N LEU A 107 4.28 -6.61 25.77
CA LEU A 107 4.05 -5.21 25.40
C LEU A 107 3.42 -4.40 26.54
N LYS A 108 2.52 -5.00 27.32
CA LYS A 108 1.96 -4.36 28.51
C LYS A 108 3.05 -4.11 29.57
N TYR A 109 3.88 -5.10 29.83
CA TYR A 109 4.98 -4.96 30.78
C TYR A 109 5.97 -3.87 30.36
N GLU A 110 6.36 -3.84 29.08
CA GLU A 110 7.25 -2.79 28.55
C GLU A 110 6.64 -1.40 28.68
N ALA A 111 5.33 -1.26 28.42
CA ALA A 111 4.61 0.02 28.58
C ALA A 111 4.49 0.46 30.04
N GLU A 112 4.49 -0.47 31.01
CA GLU A 112 4.45 -0.17 32.44
C GLU A 112 5.82 0.26 32.98
N VAL A 113 6.89 -0.27 32.43
CA VAL A 113 8.28 -0.03 32.86
C VAL A 113 8.86 1.25 32.23
N ASP A 114 8.30 1.71 31.11
CA ASP A 114 8.75 2.93 30.45
C ASP A 114 8.43 4.17 31.31
N GLU A 115 9.46 4.77 31.89
CA GLU A 115 9.35 5.94 32.75
C GLU A 115 8.90 7.21 32.01
N ASP A 116 9.03 7.23 30.68
CA ASP A 116 8.61 8.36 29.81
C ASP A 116 7.12 8.27 29.41
N LYS A 117 6.26 8.12 30.40
CA LYS A 117 4.80 7.91 30.28
C LYS A 117 3.99 9.01 29.55
N THR A 118 4.53 9.62 28.51
CA THR A 118 3.80 10.67 27.78
C THR A 118 2.73 10.10 26.82
N ASN A 119 2.77 8.80 26.48
CA ASN A 119 1.71 8.12 25.73
C ASN A 119 1.59 6.66 26.18
N PRO A 120 0.45 6.22 26.71
CA PRO A 120 0.18 4.80 26.85
C PRO A 120 0.15 4.19 25.46
N VAL A 121 1.19 3.44 25.08
CA VAL A 121 1.23 2.72 23.81
C VAL A 121 0.25 1.57 23.92
N THR A 122 -1.02 1.85 23.59
CA THR A 122 -2.08 0.84 23.56
C THR A 122 -2.00 -0.04 22.34
N GLU A 123 -1.26 0.39 21.32
CA GLU A 123 -1.07 -0.37 20.09
C GLU A 123 0.32 -0.11 19.49
N VAL A 124 1.15 -1.16 19.44
CA VAL A 124 2.48 -1.10 18.83
C VAL A 124 2.35 -1.39 17.33
N ALA A 125 2.61 -0.38 16.50
CA ALA A 125 2.62 -0.53 15.05
C ALA A 125 3.60 -1.62 14.62
N GLY A 126 3.15 -2.53 13.75
CA GLY A 126 3.98 -3.61 13.22
C GLY A 126 4.40 -4.69 14.22
N LYS A 127 3.72 -4.83 15.37
CA LYS A 127 4.10 -5.79 16.43
C LYS A 127 4.35 -7.21 15.93
N TYR A 128 3.55 -7.70 15.00
CA TYR A 128 3.73 -9.02 14.42
C TYR A 128 4.90 -9.09 13.43
N ASN A 129 5.19 -8.00 12.71
CA ASN A 129 6.35 -7.92 11.84
C ASN A 129 7.65 -7.88 12.64
N ILE A 130 7.64 -7.22 13.78
CA ILE A 130 8.74 -7.18 14.74
C ILE A 130 8.94 -8.57 15.34
N LEU A 131 7.88 -9.22 15.83
CA LEU A 131 7.94 -10.57 16.39
C LEU A 131 8.45 -11.59 15.36
N ALA A 132 8.02 -11.48 14.09
CA ALA A 132 8.55 -12.34 13.03
C ALA A 132 10.07 -12.17 12.85
N TYR A 133 10.57 -10.94 12.92
CA TYR A 133 12.00 -10.71 12.88
C TYR A 133 12.71 -11.24 14.11
N ASP A 134 12.15 -11.08 15.30
CA ASP A 134 12.70 -11.63 16.54
C ASP A 134 12.83 -13.15 16.48
N LEU A 135 11.81 -13.84 15.95
CA LEU A 135 11.87 -15.29 15.74
C LEU A 135 12.97 -15.70 14.76
N ILE A 136 13.11 -14.97 13.64
CA ILE A 136 14.18 -15.19 12.65
C ILE A 136 15.55 -14.98 13.30
N TYR A 137 15.70 -13.92 14.07
CA TYR A 137 16.95 -13.58 14.74
C TYR A 137 17.30 -14.58 15.84
N CYS A 138 16.37 -14.83 16.78
CA CYS A 138 16.58 -15.72 17.91
C CYS A 138 16.83 -17.16 17.48
N ALA A 139 16.16 -17.64 16.46
CA ALA A 139 16.39 -18.98 15.93
C ALA A 139 17.85 -19.16 15.51
N HIS A 140 18.46 -18.16 14.87
CA HIS A 140 19.87 -18.20 14.49
C HIS A 140 20.81 -17.90 15.68
N ALA A 141 20.53 -16.87 16.47
CA ALA A 141 21.39 -16.43 17.56
C ALA A 141 21.54 -17.48 18.68
N TYR A 142 20.47 -18.25 18.94
CA TYR A 142 20.43 -19.28 19.96
C TYR A 142 20.56 -20.71 19.40
N ASN A 143 20.91 -20.83 18.12
CA ASN A 143 21.09 -22.13 17.45
C ASN A 143 19.90 -23.10 17.63
N LEU A 144 18.68 -22.57 17.55
CA LEU A 144 17.46 -23.36 17.74
C LEU A 144 17.25 -24.43 16.68
N TYR A 145 18.08 -24.42 15.61
CA TYR A 145 18.07 -25.42 14.54
C TYR A 145 18.89 -26.68 14.82
N GLU A 146 19.64 -26.73 15.91
CA GLU A 146 20.63 -27.78 16.16
C GLU A 146 20.04 -29.19 16.10
N ASN A 147 18.77 -29.34 16.52
CA ASN A 147 18.07 -30.61 16.53
C ASN A 147 17.05 -30.76 15.39
N ILE A 148 17.02 -29.81 14.45
CA ILE A 148 16.14 -29.85 13.30
C ILE A 148 16.90 -30.41 12.10
N SER A 149 16.52 -31.60 11.64
CA SER A 149 17.10 -32.13 10.41
C SER A 149 16.59 -31.34 9.21
N VAL A 150 17.37 -30.36 8.78
CA VAL A 150 17.07 -29.61 7.56
C VAL A 150 17.21 -30.53 6.36
N ARG A 151 16.10 -30.88 5.71
CA ARG A 151 16.16 -31.54 4.42
C ARG A 151 16.88 -30.62 3.44
N LYS A 152 18.06 -31.04 2.92
CA LYS A 152 18.75 -30.29 1.88
C LYS A 152 17.77 -30.09 0.73
N ARG A 153 17.37 -28.85 0.49
CA ARG A 153 16.46 -28.50 -0.61
C ARG A 153 17.01 -29.08 -1.90
N LYS A 154 16.19 -29.87 -2.59
CA LYS A 154 16.44 -30.12 -4.02
C LYS A 154 16.41 -28.75 -4.68
N LYS A 155 17.56 -28.29 -5.20
CA LYS A 155 17.57 -27.08 -6.03
C LYS A 155 16.54 -27.28 -7.13
N LEU A 156 15.48 -26.50 -7.11
CA LEU A 156 14.50 -26.50 -8.20
C LEU A 156 15.25 -26.26 -9.51
N SER A 157 14.89 -26.99 -10.53
CA SER A 157 15.45 -26.76 -11.86
C SER A 157 15.10 -25.32 -12.30
N ALA A 158 15.90 -24.73 -13.18
CA ALA A 158 15.63 -23.37 -13.69
C ALA A 158 14.22 -23.24 -14.31
N VAL A 159 13.67 -24.34 -14.80
CA VAL A 159 12.31 -24.41 -15.37
C VAL A 159 11.26 -24.35 -14.25
N GLU A 160 11.45 -25.12 -13.18
CA GLU A 160 10.56 -25.11 -12.00
C GLU A 160 10.58 -23.77 -11.29
N GLN A 161 11.77 -23.14 -11.15
CA GLN A 161 11.88 -21.79 -10.59
C GLN A 161 11.08 -20.75 -11.38
N LYS A 162 11.21 -20.76 -12.73
CA LYS A 162 10.45 -19.86 -13.61
C LYS A 162 8.94 -20.11 -13.53
N ARG A 163 8.54 -21.40 -13.42
CA ARG A 163 7.12 -21.75 -13.26
C ARG A 163 6.58 -21.21 -11.95
N GLN A 164 7.28 -21.42 -10.84
CA GLN A 164 6.89 -20.95 -9.52
C GLN A 164 6.88 -19.42 -9.45
N GLU A 165 7.85 -18.75 -10.09
CA GLU A 165 7.83 -17.28 -10.22
C GLU A 165 6.60 -16.77 -10.98
N LYS A 166 6.20 -17.46 -12.05
CA LYS A 166 5.02 -17.10 -12.82
C LYS A 166 3.74 -17.31 -11.99
N GLU A 167 3.62 -18.45 -11.31
CA GLU A 167 2.47 -18.75 -10.44
C GLU A 167 2.34 -17.72 -9.29
N ASN A 168 3.45 -17.36 -8.65
CA ASN A 168 3.46 -16.36 -7.60
C ASN A 168 3.12 -14.96 -8.13
N ARG A 169 3.61 -14.61 -9.32
CA ARG A 169 3.23 -13.35 -9.96
C ARG A 169 1.72 -13.26 -10.22
N VAL A 170 1.12 -14.35 -10.69
CA VAL A 170 -0.34 -14.41 -10.92
C VAL A 170 -1.09 -14.26 -9.60
N LYS A 171 -0.67 -14.91 -8.51
CA LYS A 171 -1.28 -14.75 -7.18
C LYS A 171 -1.20 -13.29 -6.69
N ASP A 172 -0.03 -12.67 -6.84
CA ASP A 172 0.14 -11.26 -6.46
C ASP A 172 -0.77 -10.32 -7.28
N LEU A 173 -0.95 -10.58 -8.57
CA LEU A 173 -1.84 -9.80 -9.43
C LEU A 173 -3.31 -10.00 -9.06
N ILE A 174 -3.71 -11.24 -8.71
CA ILE A 174 -5.07 -11.54 -8.24
C ILE A 174 -5.35 -10.77 -6.94
N ALA A 175 -4.46 -10.83 -5.96
CA ALA A 175 -4.61 -10.10 -4.69
C ALA A 175 -4.72 -8.58 -4.90
N GLN A 176 -3.90 -8.01 -5.79
CA GLN A 176 -3.99 -6.59 -6.13
C GLN A 176 -5.31 -6.24 -6.81
N ARG A 177 -5.85 -7.13 -7.67
CA ARG A 177 -7.13 -6.91 -8.31
C ARG A 177 -8.28 -6.97 -7.30
N GLU A 178 -8.23 -7.91 -6.36
CA GLU A 178 -9.23 -8.03 -5.28
C GLU A 178 -9.25 -6.78 -4.40
N GLU A 179 -8.09 -6.30 -3.95
CA GLU A 179 -7.99 -5.04 -3.21
C GLU A 179 -8.60 -3.85 -3.98
N LYS A 180 -8.36 -3.78 -5.29
CA LYS A 180 -8.92 -2.70 -6.12
C LYS A 180 -10.43 -2.85 -6.34
N ASN A 181 -10.93 -4.08 -6.42
CA ASN A 181 -12.37 -4.34 -6.47
C ASN A 181 -13.06 -3.89 -5.19
N GLU A 182 -12.52 -4.21 -4.01
CA GLU A 182 -13.08 -3.76 -2.74
C GLU A 182 -13.13 -2.23 -2.64
N GLN A 183 -12.03 -1.56 -3.04
CA GLN A 183 -11.99 -0.09 -3.08
C GLN A 183 -13.02 0.49 -4.07
N PHE A 184 -13.21 -0.16 -5.22
CA PHE A 184 -14.20 0.23 -6.21
C PHE A 184 -15.63 0.07 -5.68
N GLU A 185 -15.96 -1.06 -5.06
CA GLU A 185 -17.27 -1.32 -4.47
C GLU A 185 -17.62 -0.34 -3.34
N GLN A 186 -16.65 -0.04 -2.47
CA GLN A 186 -16.82 0.96 -1.41
C GLN A 186 -17.13 2.34 -1.99
N LEU A 187 -16.39 2.73 -3.04
CA LEU A 187 -16.59 4.02 -3.70
C LEU A 187 -17.91 4.08 -4.46
N GLU A 188 -18.31 2.99 -5.08
CA GLU A 188 -19.61 2.87 -5.74
C GLU A 188 -20.77 3.01 -4.75
N LYS A 189 -20.65 2.37 -3.58
CA LYS A 189 -21.63 2.53 -2.51
C LYS A 189 -21.71 3.97 -2.02
N GLN A 190 -20.58 4.63 -1.78
CA GLN A 190 -20.55 6.04 -1.41
C GLN A 190 -21.23 6.92 -2.45
N LEU A 191 -20.93 6.74 -3.75
CA LEU A 191 -21.54 7.50 -4.82
C LEU A 191 -23.05 7.27 -4.96
N ASN A 192 -23.53 6.04 -4.67
CA ASN A 192 -24.94 5.72 -4.71
C ASN A 192 -25.74 6.30 -3.51
N GLU A 193 -25.08 6.47 -2.38
CA GLU A 193 -25.65 7.09 -1.18
C GLU A 193 -25.67 8.63 -1.26
N MET A 194 -24.79 9.23 -2.09
CA MET A 194 -24.75 10.67 -2.30
C MET A 194 -25.91 11.13 -3.18
N LYS A 195 -26.70 12.04 -2.65
CA LYS A 195 -27.75 12.71 -3.42
C LYS A 195 -27.24 14.02 -3.98
N PHE A 196 -27.60 14.33 -5.21
CA PHE A 196 -27.38 15.66 -5.73
C PHE A 196 -28.17 16.68 -4.90
N PRO A 197 -27.56 17.78 -4.47
CA PRO A 197 -28.30 18.85 -3.81
C PRO A 197 -29.37 19.41 -4.75
N ASP A 198 -30.51 19.80 -4.20
CA ASP A 198 -31.54 20.51 -4.97
C ASP A 198 -31.07 21.94 -5.21
N ILE A 199 -30.94 22.30 -6.47
CA ILE A 199 -30.45 23.61 -6.90
C ILE A 199 -31.52 24.40 -7.70
N ILE A 200 -32.77 23.95 -7.69
CA ILE A 200 -33.86 24.67 -8.38
C ILE A 200 -34.02 26.07 -7.76
N GLY A 201 -34.12 27.06 -8.61
CA GLY A 201 -34.21 28.48 -8.22
C GLY A 201 -32.87 29.16 -7.93
N MET A 202 -31.76 28.43 -7.96
CA MET A 202 -30.44 29.03 -7.74
C MET A 202 -29.94 29.86 -8.92
N LYS A 203 -29.22 30.92 -8.58
CA LYS A 203 -28.48 31.73 -9.56
C LYS A 203 -27.14 31.08 -9.87
N VAL A 204 -26.89 30.85 -11.14
CA VAL A 204 -25.63 30.28 -11.63
C VAL A 204 -25.06 31.17 -12.74
N LYS A 205 -23.75 31.10 -12.90
CA LYS A 205 -23.03 31.86 -13.95
C LYS A 205 -22.36 30.92 -14.93
N ASN A 206 -22.58 31.15 -16.20
CA ASN A 206 -21.89 30.47 -17.30
C ASN A 206 -21.01 31.46 -18.06
N ILE A 207 -19.83 31.01 -18.47
CA ILE A 207 -18.86 31.88 -19.17
C ILE A 207 -19.44 32.41 -20.50
N ARG A 208 -20.24 31.61 -21.19
CA ARG A 208 -20.78 31.93 -22.52
C ARG A 208 -22.15 32.62 -22.46
N TYR A 209 -23.01 32.25 -21.53
CA TYR A 209 -24.40 32.67 -21.47
C TYR A 209 -24.69 33.71 -20.37
N GLY A 210 -23.69 34.03 -19.56
CA GLY A 210 -23.84 34.98 -18.46
C GLY A 210 -24.52 34.39 -17.23
N GLU A 211 -25.34 35.20 -16.54
CA GLU A 211 -26.10 34.79 -15.36
C GLU A 211 -27.42 34.13 -15.79
N GLY A 212 -27.81 33.08 -15.07
CA GLY A 212 -29.04 32.34 -15.28
C GLY A 212 -29.60 31.80 -13.98
N ILE A 213 -30.82 31.30 -14.02
CA ILE A 213 -31.54 30.70 -12.90
C ILE A 213 -31.85 29.25 -13.26
N VAL A 214 -31.59 28.33 -12.33
CA VAL A 214 -31.95 26.91 -12.50
C VAL A 214 -33.46 26.78 -12.40
N THR A 215 -34.10 26.28 -13.44
CA THR A 215 -35.57 26.16 -13.51
C THR A 215 -36.07 24.74 -13.31
N ASP A 216 -35.23 23.73 -13.63
CA ASP A 216 -35.59 22.32 -13.48
C ASP A 216 -34.37 21.47 -13.18
N GLN A 217 -34.57 20.41 -12.39
CA GLN A 217 -33.56 19.41 -12.07
C GLN A 217 -34.17 18.01 -12.11
N ASN A 218 -33.75 17.20 -13.06
CA ASN A 218 -34.17 15.82 -13.21
C ASN A 218 -32.99 14.86 -13.14
N GLY A 219 -32.76 14.32 -11.94
CA GLY A 219 -31.62 13.45 -11.67
C GLY A 219 -30.30 14.18 -11.96
N LYS A 220 -29.58 13.73 -12.98
CA LYS A 220 -28.29 14.30 -13.41
C LYS A 220 -28.41 15.45 -14.44
N TYR A 221 -29.61 15.80 -14.87
CA TYR A 221 -29.83 16.89 -15.83
C TYR A 221 -30.37 18.11 -15.12
N VAL A 222 -29.88 19.27 -15.48
CA VAL A 222 -30.32 20.56 -14.95
C VAL A 222 -30.59 21.51 -16.11
N THR A 223 -31.74 22.19 -16.04
CA THR A 223 -32.11 23.23 -17.00
C THR A 223 -31.87 24.60 -16.36
N VAL A 224 -31.16 25.46 -17.06
CA VAL A 224 -30.88 26.82 -16.64
C VAL A 224 -31.43 27.81 -17.63
N GLU A 225 -32.26 28.72 -17.18
CA GLU A 225 -32.80 29.84 -17.97
C GLU A 225 -31.81 31.00 -17.95
N PHE A 226 -31.30 31.33 -19.14
CA PHE A 226 -30.43 32.51 -19.36
C PHE A 226 -31.17 33.54 -20.20
N THR A 227 -30.66 34.74 -20.27
CA THR A 227 -31.18 35.79 -21.17
C THR A 227 -31.25 35.32 -22.63
N ALA A 228 -30.40 34.40 -23.03
CA ALA A 228 -30.33 33.79 -24.36
C ALA A 228 -31.23 32.52 -24.52
N GLY A 229 -32.11 32.24 -23.52
CA GLY A 229 -33.00 31.09 -23.47
C GLY A 229 -32.47 29.90 -22.66
N ALA A 230 -33.33 28.90 -22.47
CA ALA A 230 -33.04 27.71 -21.65
C ALA A 230 -31.91 26.84 -22.23
N LYS A 231 -31.03 26.36 -21.37
CA LYS A 231 -29.94 25.45 -21.69
C LYS A 231 -29.83 24.31 -20.69
N ASN A 232 -29.56 23.10 -21.19
CA ASN A 232 -29.41 21.90 -20.35
C ASN A 232 -27.94 21.60 -20.09
N PHE A 233 -27.65 21.20 -18.86
CA PHE A 233 -26.34 20.78 -18.41
C PHE A 233 -26.43 19.44 -17.70
N ILE A 234 -25.28 18.77 -17.59
CA ILE A 234 -25.18 17.47 -16.92
C ILE A 234 -24.42 17.65 -15.60
N LEU A 235 -25.00 17.21 -14.50
CA LEU A 235 -24.38 17.20 -13.19
C LEU A 235 -23.58 15.88 -12.95
N PRO A 236 -22.46 15.91 -12.27
CA PRO A 236 -21.80 17.08 -11.67
C PRO A 236 -20.88 17.82 -12.67
N ASP A 237 -20.71 17.30 -13.89
CA ASP A 237 -19.78 17.76 -14.92
C ASP A 237 -19.85 19.28 -15.17
N ALA A 238 -21.05 19.83 -15.07
CA ALA A 238 -21.26 21.26 -15.31
C ALA A 238 -20.51 22.15 -14.32
N PHE A 239 -20.46 21.74 -13.05
CA PHE A 239 -19.72 22.45 -12.01
C PHE A 239 -18.25 22.05 -12.00
N GLU A 240 -17.93 20.77 -12.09
CA GLU A 240 -16.57 20.24 -12.10
C GLU A 240 -15.71 20.84 -13.24
N LYS A 241 -16.27 20.93 -14.45
CA LYS A 241 -15.59 21.51 -15.61
C LYS A 241 -15.70 23.03 -15.66
N GLY A 242 -16.32 23.66 -14.66
CA GLY A 242 -16.47 25.10 -14.56
C GLY A 242 -17.44 25.72 -15.58
N PHE A 243 -18.30 24.92 -16.22
CA PHE A 243 -19.34 25.43 -17.12
C PHE A 243 -20.41 26.20 -16.38
N LEU A 244 -20.74 25.75 -15.15
CA LEU A 244 -21.60 26.48 -14.24
C LEU A 244 -20.81 26.81 -12.96
N LYS A 245 -20.99 28.02 -12.47
CA LYS A 245 -20.46 28.47 -11.17
C LYS A 245 -21.64 28.97 -10.34
N SER A 246 -21.74 28.52 -9.11
CA SER A 246 -22.65 29.04 -8.11
C SER A 246 -21.98 30.11 -7.27
N ALA A 247 -22.74 31.03 -6.71
CA ALA A 247 -22.31 31.92 -5.65
C ALA A 247 -22.26 31.20 -4.29
N ASP A 248 -22.90 30.04 -4.19
CA ASP A 248 -22.90 29.17 -3.01
C ASP A 248 -21.69 28.21 -3.09
N GLU A 249 -20.74 28.44 -2.18
CA GLU A 249 -19.48 27.67 -2.13
C GLU A 249 -19.72 26.22 -1.66
N GLU A 250 -20.69 25.98 -0.77
CA GLU A 250 -20.99 24.63 -0.26
C GLU A 250 -21.52 23.72 -1.37
N ILE A 251 -22.38 24.26 -2.22
CA ILE A 251 -22.93 23.52 -3.37
C ILE A 251 -21.88 23.26 -4.42
N SER A 252 -21.03 24.24 -4.72
CA SER A 252 -19.92 24.07 -5.64
C SER A 252 -18.96 22.98 -5.15
N ALA A 253 -18.59 23.00 -3.86
CA ALA A 253 -17.74 21.99 -3.23
C ALA A 253 -18.35 20.60 -3.28
N CYS A 254 -19.67 20.46 -3.03
CA CYS A 254 -20.36 19.18 -3.12
C CYS A 254 -20.28 18.56 -4.53
N PHE A 255 -20.51 19.35 -5.58
CA PHE A 255 -20.39 18.86 -6.95
C PHE A 255 -18.96 18.54 -7.36
N GLU A 256 -17.98 19.30 -6.89
CA GLU A 256 -16.57 19.01 -7.11
C GLU A 256 -16.16 17.70 -6.43
N GLU A 257 -16.63 17.45 -5.21
CA GLU A 257 -16.40 16.21 -4.49
C GLU A 257 -16.98 15.00 -5.25
N ILE A 258 -18.25 15.08 -5.63
CA ILE A 258 -18.92 14.01 -6.44
C ILE A 258 -18.14 13.77 -7.74
N GLY A 259 -17.68 14.83 -8.41
CA GLY A 259 -16.87 14.74 -9.62
C GLY A 259 -15.54 14.03 -9.39
N SER A 260 -14.84 14.38 -8.31
CA SER A 260 -13.56 13.79 -7.93
C SER A 260 -13.70 12.29 -7.61
N LEU A 261 -14.76 11.90 -6.90
CA LEU A 261 -15.08 10.50 -6.59
C LEU A 261 -15.39 9.70 -7.87
N LYS A 262 -16.11 10.27 -8.84
CA LYS A 262 -16.36 9.64 -10.14
C LYS A 262 -15.07 9.40 -10.92
N LYS A 263 -14.15 10.37 -10.98
CA LYS A 263 -12.84 10.19 -11.60
C LYS A 263 -12.02 9.11 -10.93
N THR A 264 -12.09 9.03 -9.61
CA THR A 264 -11.41 8.00 -8.83
C THR A 264 -11.97 6.63 -9.14
N LYS A 265 -13.30 6.51 -9.29
CA LYS A 265 -13.99 5.28 -9.71
C LYS A 265 -13.53 4.82 -11.09
N GLU A 266 -13.51 5.71 -12.08
CA GLU A 266 -13.01 5.41 -13.43
C GLU A 266 -11.55 4.94 -13.43
N LYS A 267 -10.72 5.55 -12.60
CA LYS A 267 -9.31 5.14 -12.43
C LYS A 267 -9.19 3.72 -11.86
N TYR A 268 -10.02 3.37 -10.85
CA TYR A 268 -10.02 2.03 -10.29
C TYR A 268 -10.52 1.00 -11.32
N GLU A 269 -11.56 1.30 -12.06
CA GLU A 269 -12.07 0.46 -13.15
C GLU A 269 -10.99 0.19 -14.21
N GLY A 270 -10.27 1.23 -14.63
CA GLY A 270 -9.13 1.11 -15.54
C GLY A 270 -8.02 0.20 -14.99
N ASN A 271 -7.66 0.36 -13.73
CA ASN A 271 -6.65 -0.48 -13.07
C ASN A 271 -7.09 -1.95 -12.98
N ILE A 272 -8.35 -2.22 -12.65
CA ILE A 272 -8.92 -3.58 -12.58
C ILE A 272 -8.86 -4.25 -13.94
N ARG A 273 -9.21 -3.54 -15.03
CA ARG A 273 -9.12 -4.06 -16.41
C ARG A 273 -7.67 -4.40 -16.80
N LEU A 274 -6.71 -3.52 -16.46
CA LEU A 274 -5.29 -3.76 -16.73
C LEU A 274 -4.78 -5.00 -15.99
N LEU A 275 -5.07 -5.12 -14.68
CA LEU A 275 -4.69 -6.28 -13.88
C LEU A 275 -5.32 -7.57 -14.43
N SER A 276 -6.59 -7.54 -14.83
CA SER A 276 -7.26 -8.69 -15.43
C SER A 276 -6.61 -9.13 -16.75
N THR A 277 -6.15 -8.18 -17.55
CA THR A 277 -5.42 -8.47 -18.79
C THR A 277 -4.05 -9.08 -18.52
N GLU A 278 -3.35 -8.60 -17.48
CA GLU A 278 -2.05 -9.16 -17.08
C GLU A 278 -2.16 -10.58 -16.50
N ILE A 279 -3.22 -10.86 -15.74
CA ILE A 279 -3.51 -12.20 -15.20
C ILE A 279 -3.77 -13.22 -16.32
N SER A 280 -4.38 -12.77 -17.42
CA SER A 280 -4.73 -13.64 -18.57
C SER A 280 -3.57 -13.94 -19.51
N ARG A 281 -2.42 -13.30 -19.34
CA ARG A 281 -1.18 -13.51 -20.10
C ARG A 281 -0.21 -14.45 -19.40
#